data_d0c4b2dbabde9ce1482cbde594947cca
#
_entry.id   d0c4b2dbabde9ce1482cbde594947cca
#
_cell.length_a   1.000
_cell.length_b   1.000
_cell.length_c   1.000
_cell.angle_alpha   90.00
_cell.angle_beta   90.00
_cell.angle_gamma   90.00
#
_symmetry.space_group_name_H-M   'P 1'
#
loop_
_entity.id
_entity.type
_entity.pdbx_description
1 polymer ?
#
loop_
_entity_poly.entity_id
_entity_poly.type
_entity_poly.pdbx_seq_one_letter_code
_entity_poly.pdbx_strand_id
1 'polypeptide(L)'
;MTTERSARSLSNSAPENIPTMTPTDFDSSPVPATRRTPLPADARATQGMWLLIGSLAVFFVSSILLYVVYIAMRVQSEHAITQKMILPWSFIPSTILLVGVSVCLELAYRAACRDKLARVKQMAIAACAMGIGFLFIQSDGMKRLLDGLAEAQTRNESAYGYTFILVFLHAAHVVGGAIGLWWTARNALSNRYDHERNIGLKVCSLYWHFLDVVWVFLLISFWIAVVLVNAKAS
;
A
#
# COMPACT_ATOMS: atom_id res chain seq x y z
N MET A 1 53.05 49.46 66.63
CA MET A 1 51.79 48.68 66.83
C MET A 1 51.63 47.70 65.69
N THR A 2 52.04 46.52 65.99
CA THR A 2 52.25 45.36 65.11
C THR A 2 50.93 44.59 64.92
N THR A 3 50.60 44.29 63.72
CA THR A 3 49.59 43.27 63.40
C THR A 3 50.19 42.19 62.51
N GLU A 4 50.46 41.05 63.12
CA GLU A 4 50.85 39.85 62.47
C GLU A 4 49.73 39.30 61.57
N ARG A 5 50.11 39.00 60.35
CA ARG A 5 49.24 38.32 59.39
C ARG A 5 49.57 36.83 59.34
N SER A 6 48.70 36.03 59.90
CA SER A 6 48.78 34.60 59.90
C SER A 6 48.70 34.04 58.50
N ALA A 7 49.76 33.40 58.03
CA ALA A 7 49.79 32.64 56.77
C ALA A 7 49.14 31.28 56.98
N ARG A 8 47.95 31.07 56.34
CA ARG A 8 47.32 29.80 56.23
C ARG A 8 48.00 28.97 55.17
N SER A 9 48.62 27.87 55.53
CA SER A 9 49.17 26.86 54.62
C SER A 9 48.05 26.23 53.81
N LEU A 10 48.07 26.44 52.49
CA LEU A 10 47.26 25.65 51.56
C LEU A 10 47.90 24.28 51.42
N SER A 11 47.22 23.28 51.97
CA SER A 11 47.50 21.85 51.75
C SER A 11 47.37 21.53 50.26
N ASN A 12 48.47 21.13 49.67
CA ASN A 12 48.58 20.67 48.28
C ASN A 12 47.97 19.23 48.19
N SER A 13 46.67 19.11 47.94
CA SER A 13 46.06 17.83 47.62
C SER A 13 46.46 17.45 46.18
N ALA A 14 47.19 16.38 46.04
CA ALA A 14 47.61 15.76 44.76
C ALA A 14 46.39 15.51 43.85
N PRO A 15 46.53 15.72 42.52
CA PRO A 15 45.42 15.48 41.60
C PRO A 15 45.08 13.98 41.60
N GLU A 16 43.81 13.72 41.81
CA GLU A 16 43.15 12.41 41.71
C GLU A 16 43.51 11.77 40.36
N ASN A 17 43.96 10.52 40.41
CA ASN A 17 44.34 9.71 39.25
C ASN A 17 43.19 9.63 38.26
N ILE A 18 43.24 10.45 37.21
CA ILE A 18 42.40 10.28 36.02
C ILE A 18 42.95 9.07 35.30
N PRO A 19 42.20 7.97 35.15
CA PRO A 19 42.66 6.81 34.38
C PRO A 19 42.84 7.25 32.92
N THR A 20 44.08 7.25 32.47
CA THR A 20 44.45 7.41 31.05
C THR A 20 43.91 6.21 30.31
N MET A 21 42.76 6.35 29.62
CA MET A 21 42.28 5.35 28.66
C MET A 21 43.30 5.19 27.55
N THR A 22 43.90 4.01 27.45
CA THR A 22 44.78 3.66 26.33
C THR A 22 43.93 3.40 25.07
N PRO A 23 44.44 3.72 23.85
CA PRO A 23 43.71 3.50 22.59
C PRO A 23 43.28 2.03 22.33
N THR A 24 43.75 1.09 23.16
CA THR A 24 43.44 -0.34 23.06
C THR A 24 42.17 -0.76 23.78
N ASP A 25 41.53 0.11 24.57
CA ASP A 25 40.28 -0.19 25.28
C ASP A 25 39.02 0.06 24.44
N PHE A 26 39.18 0.32 23.15
CA PHE A 26 38.03 0.29 22.24
C PHE A 26 37.65 -1.16 22.01
N ASP A 27 36.72 -1.65 22.83
CA ASP A 27 36.04 -2.93 22.60
C ASP A 27 35.40 -2.88 21.20
N SER A 28 36.03 -3.52 20.23
CA SER A 28 35.56 -3.67 18.86
C SER A 28 34.49 -4.78 18.74
N SER A 29 33.91 -5.22 19.85
CA SER A 29 32.77 -6.12 19.82
C SER A 29 31.64 -5.42 19.03
N PRO A 30 31.07 -6.08 18.01
CA PRO A 30 29.97 -5.49 17.23
C PRO A 30 28.84 -5.19 18.20
N VAL A 31 28.48 -3.90 18.30
CA VAL A 31 27.31 -3.46 19.09
C VAL A 31 26.14 -4.36 18.68
N PRO A 32 25.58 -5.16 19.59
CA PRO A 32 24.48 -6.04 19.23
C PRO A 32 23.39 -5.17 18.59
N ALA A 33 22.99 -5.54 17.36
CA ALA A 33 21.91 -4.86 16.68
C ALA A 33 20.68 -4.93 17.62
N THR A 34 20.49 -3.88 18.40
CA THR A 34 19.37 -3.77 19.31
C THR A 34 18.11 -3.90 18.46
N ARG A 35 17.39 -5.00 18.63
CA ARG A 35 16.08 -5.21 17.99
C ARG A 35 15.21 -4.05 18.45
N ARG A 36 15.09 -3.02 17.60
CA ARG A 36 14.37 -1.80 17.90
C ARG A 36 12.92 -2.19 18.17
N THR A 37 12.45 -1.97 19.38
CA THR A 37 11.03 -2.04 19.68
C THR A 37 10.35 -0.93 18.85
N PRO A 38 9.31 -1.26 18.06
CA PRO A 38 8.61 -0.25 17.28
C PRO A 38 8.16 0.89 18.21
N LEU A 39 8.38 2.12 17.78
CA LEU A 39 7.89 3.28 18.53
C LEU A 39 6.38 3.15 18.74
N PRO A 40 5.82 3.53 19.90
CA PRO A 40 4.38 3.37 20.18
C PRO A 40 3.47 3.95 19.10
N ALA A 41 3.88 5.06 18.45
CA ALA A 41 3.15 5.67 17.34
C ALA A 41 3.14 4.77 16.08
N ASP A 42 4.24 4.10 15.77
CA ASP A 42 4.37 3.22 14.61
C ASP A 42 3.54 1.94 14.78
N ALA A 43 3.50 1.41 16.00
CA ALA A 43 2.64 0.28 16.34
C ALA A 43 1.15 0.63 16.14
N ARG A 44 0.71 1.81 16.61
CA ARG A 44 -0.67 2.30 16.44
C ARG A 44 -1.02 2.49 14.96
N ALA A 45 -0.13 3.09 14.16
CA ALA A 45 -0.36 3.27 12.73
C ALA A 45 -0.50 1.93 12.00
N THR A 46 0.35 0.96 12.33
CA THR A 46 0.29 -0.39 11.75
C THR A 46 -0.99 -1.11 12.16
N GLN A 47 -1.39 -1.04 13.44
CA GLN A 47 -2.65 -1.63 13.93
C GLN A 47 -3.86 -0.99 13.26
N GLY A 48 -3.91 0.35 13.16
CA GLY A 48 -4.96 1.08 12.47
C GLY A 48 -5.10 0.65 11.00
N MET A 49 -3.97 0.44 10.31
CA MET A 49 -3.98 -0.05 8.93
C MET A 49 -4.53 -1.47 8.84
N TRP A 50 -4.17 -2.39 9.74
CA TRP A 50 -4.72 -3.74 9.75
C TRP A 50 -6.24 -3.76 10.02
N LEU A 51 -6.74 -2.90 10.91
CA LEU A 51 -8.18 -2.76 11.15
C LEU A 51 -8.90 -2.21 9.91
N LEU A 52 -8.32 -1.21 9.25
CA LEU A 52 -8.85 -0.68 7.99
C LEU A 52 -8.91 -1.77 6.92
N ILE A 53 -7.81 -2.49 6.69
CA ILE A 53 -7.74 -3.59 5.72
C ILE A 53 -8.74 -4.70 6.07
N GLY A 54 -8.86 -5.07 7.34
CA GLY A 54 -9.83 -6.07 7.79
C GLY A 54 -11.27 -5.65 7.50
N SER A 55 -11.63 -4.40 7.78
CA SER A 55 -12.94 -3.85 7.46
C SER A 55 -13.22 -3.83 5.95
N LEU A 56 -12.26 -3.37 5.16
CA LEU A 56 -12.36 -3.36 3.70
C LEU A 56 -12.43 -4.78 3.12
N ALA A 57 -11.68 -5.72 3.68
CA ALA A 57 -11.72 -7.12 3.24
C ALA A 57 -13.11 -7.73 3.43
N VAL A 58 -13.73 -7.55 4.60
CA VAL A 58 -15.11 -7.99 4.85
C VAL A 58 -16.07 -7.35 3.86
N PHE A 59 -15.95 -6.05 3.62
CA PHE A 59 -16.80 -5.33 2.68
C PHE A 59 -16.66 -5.88 1.24
N PHE A 60 -15.45 -6.05 0.73
CA PHE A 60 -15.23 -6.57 -0.63
C PHE A 60 -15.62 -8.04 -0.76
N VAL A 61 -15.31 -8.88 0.22
CA VAL A 61 -15.71 -10.29 0.21
C VAL A 61 -17.23 -10.41 0.17
N SER A 62 -17.95 -9.67 0.99
CA SER A 62 -19.41 -9.66 1.00
C SER A 62 -19.98 -9.16 -0.34
N SER A 63 -19.39 -8.13 -0.93
CA SER A 63 -19.83 -7.57 -2.22
C SER A 63 -19.58 -8.56 -3.38
N ILE A 64 -18.42 -9.21 -3.40
CA ILE A 64 -18.08 -10.23 -4.40
C ILE A 64 -19.00 -11.45 -4.26
N LEU A 65 -19.25 -11.91 -3.03
CA LEU A 65 -20.14 -13.02 -2.76
C LEU A 65 -21.57 -12.72 -3.26
N LEU A 66 -22.08 -11.53 -2.94
CA LEU A 66 -23.38 -11.08 -3.43
C LEU A 66 -23.44 -11.07 -4.97
N TYR A 67 -22.39 -10.58 -5.62
CA TYR A 67 -22.27 -10.58 -7.07
C TYR A 67 -22.32 -12.00 -7.65
N VAL A 68 -21.52 -12.92 -7.11
CA VAL A 68 -21.46 -14.32 -7.59
C VAL A 68 -22.80 -15.03 -7.39
N VAL A 69 -23.44 -14.85 -6.24
CA VAL A 69 -24.78 -15.40 -5.95
C VAL A 69 -25.82 -14.83 -6.93
N TYR A 70 -25.79 -13.52 -7.16
CA TYR A 70 -26.68 -12.87 -8.12
C TYR A 70 -26.53 -13.46 -9.55
N ILE A 71 -25.29 -13.60 -10.04
CA ILE A 71 -25.02 -14.19 -11.36
C ILE A 71 -25.49 -15.63 -11.41
N ALA A 72 -25.22 -16.44 -10.37
CA ALA A 72 -25.67 -17.84 -10.31
C ALA A 72 -27.19 -17.98 -10.38
N MET A 73 -27.93 -17.16 -9.62
CA MET A 73 -29.39 -17.11 -9.65
C MET A 73 -29.91 -16.67 -11.03
N ARG A 74 -29.26 -15.71 -11.66
CA ARG A 74 -29.65 -15.22 -12.97
C ARG A 74 -29.44 -16.26 -14.08
N VAL A 75 -28.36 -17.01 -14.00
CA VAL A 75 -28.07 -18.12 -14.94
C VAL A 75 -29.10 -19.25 -14.78
N GLN A 76 -29.62 -19.47 -13.58
CA GLN A 76 -30.66 -20.48 -13.34
C GLN A 76 -32.07 -20.05 -13.80
N SER A 77 -32.33 -18.72 -13.84
CA SER A 77 -33.64 -18.22 -14.32
C SER A 77 -33.79 -18.46 -15.83
N GLU A 78 -35.03 -18.77 -16.27
CA GLU A 78 -35.32 -19.08 -17.68
C GLU A 78 -35.27 -17.89 -18.65
N HIS A 79 -34.99 -16.69 -18.13
CA HIS A 79 -34.83 -15.49 -18.95
C HIS A 79 -33.57 -15.60 -19.81
N ALA A 80 -33.78 -15.57 -21.13
CA ALA A 80 -32.70 -15.70 -22.10
C ALA A 80 -31.66 -14.58 -21.90
N ILE A 81 -30.42 -14.99 -21.58
CA ILE A 81 -29.29 -14.09 -21.61
C ILE A 81 -28.87 -13.95 -23.08
N THR A 82 -29.30 -12.87 -23.69
CA THR A 82 -29.18 -12.69 -25.14
C THR A 82 -27.82 -12.17 -25.57
N GLN A 83 -26.98 -11.74 -24.64
CA GLN A 83 -25.70 -11.06 -24.97
C GLN A 83 -24.49 -11.77 -24.35
N LYS A 84 -23.51 -12.10 -25.21
CA LYS A 84 -22.21 -12.61 -24.77
C LYS A 84 -21.47 -11.53 -23.99
N MET A 85 -21.05 -11.85 -22.78
CA MET A 85 -20.24 -10.99 -21.94
C MET A 85 -18.79 -11.08 -22.43
N ILE A 86 -18.20 -9.95 -22.83
CA ILE A 86 -16.80 -9.91 -23.27
C ILE A 86 -15.99 -9.12 -22.24
N LEU A 87 -14.95 -9.75 -21.73
CA LEU A 87 -14.04 -9.08 -20.81
C LEU A 87 -13.12 -8.12 -21.57
N PRO A 88 -13.03 -6.83 -21.21
CA PRO A 88 -12.17 -5.88 -21.90
C PRO A 88 -10.69 -6.28 -21.81
N TRP A 89 -9.97 -6.21 -22.92
CA TRP A 89 -8.52 -6.49 -22.98
C TRP A 89 -7.69 -5.58 -22.11
N SER A 90 -8.23 -4.41 -21.73
CA SER A 90 -7.58 -3.42 -20.85
C SER A 90 -7.28 -3.95 -19.44
N PHE A 91 -7.91 -5.04 -19.00
CA PHE A 91 -7.66 -5.61 -17.66
C PHE A 91 -6.28 -6.24 -17.52
N ILE A 92 -5.68 -6.79 -18.60
CA ILE A 92 -4.34 -7.39 -18.52
C ILE A 92 -3.27 -6.32 -18.27
N PRO A 93 -3.13 -5.26 -19.10
CA PRO A 93 -2.13 -4.22 -18.86
C PRO A 93 -2.38 -3.45 -17.56
N SER A 94 -3.63 -3.23 -17.14
CA SER A 94 -3.92 -2.59 -15.86
C SER A 94 -3.45 -3.44 -14.67
N THR A 95 -3.62 -4.77 -14.73
CA THR A 95 -3.12 -5.68 -13.69
C THR A 95 -1.59 -5.63 -13.58
N ILE A 96 -0.87 -5.61 -14.69
CA ILE A 96 0.60 -5.53 -14.71
C ILE A 96 1.07 -4.22 -14.05
N LEU A 97 0.41 -3.10 -14.36
CA LEU A 97 0.74 -1.81 -13.76
C LEU A 97 0.46 -1.79 -12.25
N LEU A 98 -0.68 -2.34 -11.81
CA LEU A 98 -1.08 -2.38 -10.42
C LEU A 98 -0.08 -3.19 -9.57
N VAL A 99 0.28 -4.40 -10.04
CA VAL A 99 1.32 -5.23 -9.41
C VAL A 99 2.67 -4.51 -9.43
N GLY A 100 2.99 -3.80 -10.52
CA GLY A 100 4.21 -3.00 -10.64
C GLY A 100 4.30 -1.90 -9.56
N VAL A 101 3.21 -1.21 -9.26
CA VAL A 101 3.15 -0.22 -8.15
C VAL A 101 3.51 -0.89 -6.82
N SER A 102 2.88 -2.03 -6.50
CA SER A 102 3.13 -2.76 -5.26
C SER A 102 4.58 -3.23 -5.15
N VAL A 103 5.15 -3.76 -6.22
CA VAL A 103 6.58 -4.17 -6.25
C VAL A 103 7.50 -2.97 -6.05
N CYS A 104 7.23 -1.85 -6.70
CA CYS A 104 8.03 -0.62 -6.53
C CYS A 104 7.96 -0.08 -5.11
N LEU A 105 6.78 -0.09 -4.48
CA LEU A 105 6.61 0.34 -3.08
C LEU A 105 7.34 -0.57 -2.11
N GLU A 106 7.28 -1.89 -2.31
CA GLU A 106 8.02 -2.86 -1.49
C GLU A 106 9.53 -2.67 -1.63
N LEU A 107 10.02 -2.44 -2.86
CA LEU A 107 11.43 -2.14 -3.11
C LEU A 107 11.86 -0.80 -2.49
N ALA A 108 10.99 0.21 -2.52
CA ALA A 108 11.21 1.50 -1.85
C ALA A 108 11.31 1.32 -0.33
N TYR A 109 10.41 0.55 0.27
CA TYR A 109 10.43 0.23 1.69
C TYR A 109 11.73 -0.50 2.09
N ARG A 110 12.12 -1.55 1.35
CA ARG A 110 13.37 -2.29 1.58
C ARG A 110 14.61 -1.41 1.39
N ALA A 111 14.57 -0.47 0.45
CA ALA A 111 15.64 0.48 0.23
C ALA A 111 15.76 1.49 1.39
N ALA A 112 14.63 1.95 1.95
CA ALA A 112 14.59 2.82 3.13
C ALA A 112 15.20 2.12 4.36
N CYS A 113 14.89 0.83 4.58
CA CYS A 113 15.48 0.04 5.66
C CYS A 113 17.01 -0.15 5.52
N ARG A 114 17.57 0.13 4.34
CA ARG A 114 19.00 0.02 4.04
C ARG A 114 19.67 1.38 3.82
N ASP A 115 19.03 2.47 4.18
CA ASP A 115 19.49 3.86 4.04
C ASP A 115 19.88 4.25 2.59
N LYS A 116 19.32 3.55 1.59
CA LYS A 116 19.56 3.83 0.16
C LYS A 116 18.60 4.88 -0.39
N LEU A 117 18.71 6.12 0.06
CA LEU A 117 17.78 7.22 -0.26
C LEU A 117 17.56 7.44 -1.77
N ALA A 118 18.60 7.29 -2.60
CA ALA A 118 18.47 7.42 -4.05
C ALA A 118 17.52 6.37 -4.63
N ARG A 119 17.60 5.12 -4.17
CA ARG A 119 16.68 4.06 -4.60
C ARG A 119 15.25 4.28 -4.10
N VAL A 120 15.07 4.79 -2.87
CA VAL A 120 13.74 5.14 -2.35
C VAL A 120 13.05 6.12 -3.29
N LYS A 121 13.75 7.19 -3.71
CA LYS A 121 13.21 8.19 -4.65
C LYS A 121 12.86 7.58 -6.00
N GLN A 122 13.79 6.81 -6.60
CA GLN A 122 13.56 6.17 -7.90
C GLN A 122 12.35 5.25 -7.89
N MET A 123 12.24 4.39 -6.86
CA MET A 123 11.12 3.45 -6.74
C MET A 123 9.79 4.16 -6.43
N ALA A 124 9.80 5.22 -5.64
CA ALA A 124 8.60 6.03 -5.37
C ALA A 124 8.11 6.76 -6.62
N ILE A 125 9.01 7.32 -7.44
CA ILE A 125 8.66 7.94 -8.72
C ILE A 125 8.12 6.89 -9.70
N ALA A 126 8.78 5.73 -9.81
CA ALA A 126 8.31 4.64 -10.66
C ALA A 126 6.92 4.16 -10.26
N ALA A 127 6.66 3.98 -8.96
CA ALA A 127 5.34 3.64 -8.44
C ALA A 127 4.28 4.68 -8.81
N CYS A 128 4.58 5.97 -8.68
CA CYS A 128 3.68 7.05 -9.10
C CYS A 128 3.40 7.02 -10.60
N ALA A 129 4.43 6.85 -11.44
CA ALA A 129 4.27 6.78 -12.88
C ALA A 129 3.38 5.60 -13.31
N MET A 130 3.61 4.41 -12.72
CA MET A 130 2.77 3.23 -12.95
C MET A 130 1.34 3.42 -12.43
N GLY A 131 1.16 4.06 -11.26
CA GLY A 131 -0.16 4.38 -10.71
C GLY A 131 -0.96 5.32 -11.60
N ILE A 132 -0.32 6.36 -12.14
CA ILE A 132 -0.93 7.26 -13.11
C ILE A 132 -1.31 6.51 -14.38
N GLY A 133 -0.40 5.70 -14.93
CA GLY A 133 -0.65 4.86 -16.11
C GLY A 133 -1.84 3.91 -15.90
N PHE A 134 -1.91 3.29 -14.72
CA PHE A 134 -3.06 2.45 -14.32
C PHE A 134 -4.37 3.25 -14.37
N LEU A 135 -4.41 4.45 -13.77
CA LEU A 135 -5.62 5.27 -13.73
C LEU A 135 -6.08 5.67 -15.15
N PHE A 136 -5.16 5.95 -16.07
CA PHE A 136 -5.49 6.23 -17.48
C PHE A 136 -6.12 5.02 -18.18
N ILE A 137 -5.50 3.84 -18.07
CA ILE A 137 -6.02 2.62 -18.70
C ILE A 137 -7.36 2.23 -18.07
N GLN A 138 -7.48 2.34 -16.76
CA GLN A 138 -8.70 1.98 -16.03
C GLN A 138 -9.85 2.95 -16.35
N SER A 139 -9.57 4.23 -16.60
CA SER A 139 -10.59 5.20 -16.98
C SER A 139 -11.22 4.89 -18.35
N ASP A 140 -10.44 4.37 -19.31
CA ASP A 140 -10.96 3.88 -20.60
C ASP A 140 -11.83 2.63 -20.41
N GLY A 141 -11.38 1.68 -19.60
CA GLY A 141 -12.18 0.49 -19.23
C GLY A 141 -13.49 0.85 -18.55
N MET A 142 -13.47 1.86 -17.67
CA MET A 142 -14.66 2.35 -16.98
C MET A 142 -15.65 3.01 -17.95
N LYS A 143 -15.18 3.80 -18.93
CA LYS A 143 -16.03 4.38 -19.97
C LYS A 143 -16.75 3.30 -20.77
N ARG A 144 -16.02 2.28 -21.25
CA ARG A 144 -16.60 1.14 -21.98
C ARG A 144 -17.66 0.41 -21.17
N LEU A 145 -17.43 0.29 -19.85
CA LEU A 145 -18.39 -0.33 -18.95
C LEU A 145 -19.63 0.54 -18.75
N LEU A 146 -19.48 1.87 -18.71
CA LEU A 146 -20.58 2.84 -18.67
C LEU A 146 -21.42 2.80 -19.94
N ASP A 147 -20.76 2.76 -21.11
CA ASP A 147 -21.45 2.67 -22.40
C ASP A 147 -22.26 1.35 -22.49
N GLY A 148 -21.66 0.23 -22.05
CA GLY A 148 -22.35 -1.04 -21.95
C GLY A 148 -23.51 -1.04 -20.94
N LEU A 149 -23.40 -0.30 -19.84
CA LEU A 149 -24.47 -0.12 -18.85
C LEU A 149 -25.64 0.68 -19.43
N ALA A 150 -25.36 1.74 -20.18
CA ALA A 150 -26.40 2.56 -20.85
C ALA A 150 -27.20 1.72 -21.85
N GLU A 151 -26.53 0.85 -22.62
CA GLU A 151 -27.17 -0.09 -23.55
C GLU A 151 -27.95 -1.19 -22.82
N ALA A 152 -27.40 -1.76 -21.75
CA ALA A 152 -28.05 -2.78 -20.93
C ALA A 152 -29.27 -2.25 -20.19
N GLN A 153 -29.29 -0.98 -19.80
CA GLN A 153 -30.41 -0.35 -19.12
C GLN A 153 -31.64 -0.24 -20.03
N THR A 154 -31.46 -0.04 -21.35
CA THR A 154 -32.54 -0.08 -22.32
C THR A 154 -33.14 -1.48 -22.50
N ARG A 155 -32.39 -2.53 -22.14
CA ARG A 155 -32.79 -3.96 -22.25
C ARG A 155 -33.19 -4.60 -20.93
N ASN A 156 -33.24 -3.82 -19.82
CA ASN A 156 -33.54 -4.30 -18.46
C ASN A 156 -32.55 -5.38 -17.93
N GLU A 157 -31.28 -5.30 -18.30
CA GLU A 157 -30.22 -6.22 -17.91
C GLU A 157 -29.43 -5.69 -16.69
N SER A 158 -29.73 -6.21 -15.49
CA SER A 158 -29.14 -5.73 -14.24
C SER A 158 -27.69 -6.20 -13.99
N ALA A 159 -27.20 -7.22 -14.72
CA ALA A 159 -25.87 -7.80 -14.49
C ALA A 159 -24.72 -6.79 -14.70
N TYR A 160 -24.83 -5.92 -15.70
CA TYR A 160 -23.87 -4.83 -15.94
C TYR A 160 -23.84 -3.82 -14.81
N GLY A 161 -24.98 -3.53 -14.18
CA GLY A 161 -25.06 -2.60 -13.05
C GLY A 161 -24.28 -3.08 -11.84
N TYR A 162 -24.39 -4.35 -11.47
CA TYR A 162 -23.63 -4.92 -10.35
C TYR A 162 -22.13 -4.99 -10.64
N THR A 163 -21.75 -5.36 -11.86
CA THR A 163 -20.34 -5.33 -12.29
C THR A 163 -19.78 -3.91 -12.22
N PHE A 164 -20.53 -2.93 -12.71
CA PHE A 164 -20.13 -1.52 -12.66
C PHE A 164 -19.91 -1.04 -11.21
N ILE A 165 -20.84 -1.34 -10.29
CA ILE A 165 -20.74 -0.95 -8.88
C ILE A 165 -19.45 -1.52 -8.26
N LEU A 166 -19.15 -2.80 -8.49
CA LEU A 166 -17.95 -3.44 -7.93
C LEU A 166 -16.67 -2.79 -8.47
N VAL A 167 -16.58 -2.56 -9.78
CA VAL A 167 -15.42 -1.91 -10.40
C VAL A 167 -15.29 -0.46 -9.91
N PHE A 168 -16.40 0.26 -9.79
CA PHE A 168 -16.42 1.63 -9.28
C PHE A 168 -15.95 1.71 -7.83
N LEU A 169 -16.42 0.82 -6.96
CA LEU A 169 -16.00 0.76 -5.56
C LEU A 169 -14.49 0.47 -5.45
N HIS A 170 -14.01 -0.49 -6.23
CA HIS A 170 -12.56 -0.76 -6.26
C HIS A 170 -11.78 0.45 -6.78
N ALA A 171 -12.22 1.08 -7.87
CA ALA A 171 -11.58 2.28 -8.42
C ALA A 171 -11.54 3.44 -7.42
N ALA A 172 -12.59 3.65 -6.63
CA ALA A 172 -12.62 4.66 -5.57
C ALA A 172 -11.54 4.39 -4.50
N HIS A 173 -11.32 3.13 -4.13
CA HIS A 173 -10.27 2.75 -3.18
C HIS A 173 -8.86 2.89 -3.80
N VAL A 174 -8.70 2.61 -5.08
CA VAL A 174 -7.44 2.86 -5.81
C VAL A 174 -7.12 4.35 -5.86
N VAL A 175 -8.11 5.22 -6.07
CA VAL A 175 -7.91 6.69 -5.97
C VAL A 175 -7.46 7.09 -4.57
N GLY A 176 -8.05 6.52 -3.52
CA GLY A 176 -7.58 6.70 -2.14
C GLY A 176 -6.12 6.26 -1.95
N GLY A 177 -5.76 5.09 -2.49
CA GLY A 177 -4.38 4.59 -2.52
C GLY A 177 -3.42 5.48 -3.29
N ALA A 178 -3.86 6.04 -4.42
CA ALA A 178 -3.06 6.97 -5.23
C ALA A 178 -2.75 8.28 -4.49
N ILE A 179 -3.69 8.79 -3.70
CA ILE A 179 -3.46 9.95 -2.81
C ILE A 179 -2.38 9.60 -1.77
N GLY A 180 -2.47 8.44 -1.14
CA GLY A 180 -1.47 7.94 -0.21
C GLY A 180 -0.10 7.75 -0.87
N LEU A 181 -0.07 7.22 -2.09
CA LEU A 181 1.13 7.05 -2.90
C LEU A 181 1.79 8.39 -3.22
N TRP A 182 1.00 9.37 -3.67
CA TRP A 182 1.49 10.72 -3.96
C TRP A 182 2.12 11.37 -2.71
N TRP A 183 1.44 11.26 -1.56
CA TRP A 183 1.96 11.77 -0.28
C TRP A 183 3.28 11.09 0.11
N THR A 184 3.35 9.78 -0.04
CA THR A 184 4.55 8.97 0.22
C THR A 184 5.69 9.37 -0.72
N ALA A 185 5.43 9.52 -2.01
CA ALA A 185 6.43 9.94 -2.98
C ALA A 185 6.95 11.36 -2.71
N ARG A 186 6.07 12.30 -2.35
CA ARG A 186 6.47 13.65 -1.96
C ARG A 186 7.41 13.65 -0.75
N ASN A 187 7.11 12.85 0.27
CA ASN A 187 7.97 12.71 1.43
C ASN A 187 9.30 12.04 1.09
N ALA A 188 9.32 11.08 0.17
CA ALA A 188 10.55 10.46 -0.34
C ALA A 188 11.44 11.49 -1.07
N LEU A 189 10.87 12.33 -1.92
CA LEU A 189 11.57 13.40 -2.62
C LEU A 189 12.16 14.44 -1.67
N SER A 190 11.46 14.74 -0.58
CA SER A 190 11.88 15.69 0.47
C SER A 190 12.90 15.08 1.46
N ASN A 191 13.46 13.89 1.21
CA ASN A 191 14.39 13.18 2.10
C ASN A 191 13.85 12.98 3.54
N ARG A 192 12.53 12.85 3.70
CA ARG A 192 11.90 12.66 5.00
C ARG A 192 11.88 11.22 5.48
N TYR A 193 12.18 10.27 4.61
CA TYR A 193 12.31 8.86 4.94
C TYR A 193 13.74 8.53 5.30
N ASP A 194 13.90 8.00 6.50
CA ASP A 194 15.14 7.51 7.07
C ASP A 194 14.88 6.12 7.63
N HIS A 195 15.91 5.40 8.00
CA HIS A 195 15.82 4.09 8.65
C HIS A 195 14.81 4.09 9.81
N GLU A 196 14.66 5.23 10.50
CA GLU A 196 13.75 5.39 11.65
C GLU A 196 12.31 5.80 11.26
N ARG A 197 12.11 6.43 10.10
CA ARG A 197 10.83 7.02 9.66
C ARG A 197 10.35 6.42 8.35
N ASN A 198 10.17 5.12 8.29
CA ASN A 198 9.72 4.42 7.09
C ASN A 198 8.27 3.89 7.17
N ILE A 199 7.56 4.18 8.27
CA ILE A 199 6.20 3.68 8.51
C ILE A 199 5.23 4.04 7.38
N GLY A 200 5.36 5.23 6.80
CA GLY A 200 4.50 5.67 5.70
C GLY A 200 4.65 4.79 4.44
N LEU A 201 5.89 4.40 4.09
CA LEU A 201 6.16 3.46 3.00
C LEU A 201 5.57 2.08 3.29
N LYS A 202 5.75 1.58 4.51
CA LYS A 202 5.22 0.28 4.95
C LYS A 202 3.71 0.23 4.86
N VAL A 203 3.03 1.23 5.40
CA VAL A 203 1.57 1.33 5.43
C VAL A 203 1.01 1.47 4.00
N CYS A 204 1.64 2.29 3.16
CA CYS A 204 1.27 2.46 1.77
C CYS A 204 1.47 1.15 0.97
N SER A 205 2.60 0.47 1.13
CA SER A 205 2.86 -0.82 0.49
C SER A 205 1.84 -1.88 0.89
N LEU A 206 1.51 -1.98 2.19
CA LEU A 206 0.51 -2.94 2.69
C LEU A 206 -0.87 -2.69 2.09
N TYR A 207 -1.28 -1.41 1.97
CA TYR A 207 -2.56 -1.03 1.38
C TYR A 207 -2.62 -1.39 -0.13
N TRP A 208 -1.55 -1.14 -0.88
CA TRP A 208 -1.49 -1.47 -2.30
C TRP A 208 -1.50 -2.98 -2.54
N HIS A 209 -0.78 -3.78 -1.75
CA HIS A 209 -0.88 -5.24 -1.81
C HIS A 209 -2.29 -5.74 -1.55
N PHE A 210 -3.01 -5.12 -0.60
CA PHE A 210 -4.41 -5.44 -0.37
C PHE A 210 -5.28 -5.13 -1.61
N LEU A 211 -5.09 -3.98 -2.25
CA LEU A 211 -5.81 -3.62 -3.48
C LEU A 211 -5.54 -4.61 -4.62
N ASP A 212 -4.28 -5.06 -4.79
CA ASP A 212 -3.92 -6.09 -5.77
C ASP A 212 -4.70 -7.38 -5.53
N VAL A 213 -4.74 -7.84 -4.29
CA VAL A 213 -5.47 -9.06 -3.92
C VAL A 213 -6.95 -8.92 -4.23
N VAL A 214 -7.58 -7.81 -3.84
CA VAL A 214 -8.99 -7.54 -4.16
C VAL A 214 -9.21 -7.50 -5.67
N TRP A 215 -8.32 -6.87 -6.44
CA TRP A 215 -8.40 -6.82 -7.90
C TRP A 215 -8.38 -8.20 -8.55
N VAL A 216 -7.48 -9.08 -8.10
CA VAL A 216 -7.41 -10.46 -8.60
C VAL A 216 -8.71 -11.23 -8.32
N PHE A 217 -9.28 -11.09 -7.12
CA PHE A 217 -10.58 -11.71 -6.81
C PHE A 217 -11.72 -11.15 -7.66
N LEU A 218 -11.74 -9.86 -7.94
CA LEU A 218 -12.71 -9.24 -8.85
C LEU A 218 -12.57 -9.81 -10.27
N LEU A 219 -11.35 -9.91 -10.80
CA LEU A 219 -11.10 -10.46 -12.12
C LEU A 219 -11.54 -11.92 -12.21
N ILE A 220 -11.25 -12.75 -11.20
CA ILE A 220 -11.71 -14.14 -11.13
C ILE A 220 -13.25 -14.19 -11.14
N SER A 221 -13.90 -13.35 -10.35
CA SER A 221 -15.36 -13.29 -10.27
C SER A 221 -15.99 -12.89 -11.60
N PHE A 222 -15.41 -11.91 -12.30
CA PHE A 222 -15.86 -11.52 -13.65
C PHE A 222 -15.61 -12.62 -14.67
N TRP A 223 -14.48 -13.30 -14.61
CA TRP A 223 -14.20 -14.43 -15.50
C TRP A 223 -15.20 -15.57 -15.30
N ILE A 224 -15.51 -15.92 -14.06
CA ILE A 224 -16.54 -16.91 -13.73
C ILE A 224 -17.90 -16.48 -14.30
N ALA A 225 -18.28 -15.21 -14.12
CA ALA A 225 -19.53 -14.67 -14.67
C ALA A 225 -19.59 -14.82 -16.20
N VAL A 226 -18.50 -14.45 -16.90
CA VAL A 226 -18.39 -14.60 -18.36
C VAL A 226 -18.55 -16.05 -18.81
N VAL A 227 -17.87 -16.98 -18.13
CA VAL A 227 -17.97 -18.41 -18.46
C VAL A 227 -19.39 -18.94 -18.26
N LEU A 228 -20.01 -18.65 -17.12
CA LEU A 228 -21.37 -19.10 -16.80
C LEU A 228 -22.42 -18.53 -17.78
N VAL A 229 -22.33 -17.23 -18.08
CA VAL A 229 -23.25 -16.56 -19.01
C VAL A 229 -23.10 -17.09 -20.42
N ASN A 230 -21.86 -17.25 -20.91
CA ASN A 230 -21.61 -17.74 -22.27
C ASN A 230 -21.94 -19.21 -22.45
N ALA A 231 -21.77 -20.06 -21.41
CA ALA A 231 -22.17 -21.46 -21.45
C ALA A 231 -23.69 -21.67 -21.59
N LYS A 232 -24.50 -20.68 -21.10
CA LYS A 232 -25.97 -20.75 -21.27
C LYS A 232 -26.46 -20.18 -22.60
N ALA A 233 -25.66 -19.28 -23.22
CA ALA A 233 -25.98 -18.62 -24.49
C ALA A 233 -25.60 -19.48 -25.72
N SER A 234 -24.88 -20.60 -25.52
CA SER A 234 -24.54 -21.58 -26.56
C SER A 234 -25.52 -22.76 -26.60
#